data_6b793620de167acdae0a0225e62b5319
#
_entry.id   6b793620de167acdae0a0225e62b5319
#
_cell.length_a   1.000
_cell.length_b   1.000
_cell.length_c   1.000
_cell.angle_alpha   90.00
_cell.angle_beta   90.00
_cell.angle_gamma   90.00
#
_symmetry.space_group_name_H-M   'P 1'
#
loop_
_entity.id
_entity.type
_entity.pdbx_description
1 polymer ?
#
loop_
_entity_poly.entity_id
_entity_poly.type
_entity_poly.pdbx_seq_one_letter_code
_entity_poly.pdbx_strand_id
1 'polypeptide(L)'
;GKLSIDKIDAINKFRMNFAQFGLGIKTGIDLPGEQTGYGAGQIPPESGKVLDFAIGQYDTYTPLQLVQYVSTIANGGYRIQPHIGKEVREPNEKIDEMGPVIQEIQPKVLNKVDMKTEWIERVQDGFKLVVNDPNGTGYATIKNKKYKIAGKTGTAQALYDGPLPVHPMLYNLTFVGYAPYDNPEIALSVVLPWS
;
A
#
# COMPACT_ATOMS: atom_id res chain seq x y z
N GLY A 1 14.05 14.33 31.11
CA GLY A 1 15.08 13.52 30.45
C GLY A 1 14.97 13.63 28.95
N LYS A 2 16.03 14.04 28.26
CA LYS A 2 16.09 13.95 26.79
C LYS A 2 16.07 12.47 26.43
N LEU A 3 15.02 12.00 25.78
CA LEU A 3 15.01 10.73 25.06
C LEU A 3 15.99 10.88 23.86
N SER A 4 17.21 10.38 24.03
CA SER A 4 18.16 10.24 22.95
C SER A 4 17.81 8.94 22.21
N ILE A 5 16.91 9.03 21.24
CA ILE A 5 16.66 7.92 20.32
C ILE A 5 17.73 8.04 19.23
N ASP A 6 18.49 6.96 19.01
CA ASP A 6 19.37 6.88 17.83
C ASP A 6 18.48 6.99 16.58
N LYS A 7 18.75 7.99 15.77
CA LYS A 7 18.01 8.30 14.55
C LYS A 7 18.00 7.14 13.56
N ILE A 8 19.13 6.47 13.41
CA ILE A 8 19.29 5.34 12.49
C ILE A 8 18.42 4.18 12.97
N ASP A 9 18.47 3.87 14.26
CA ASP A 9 17.65 2.83 14.87
C ASP A 9 16.15 3.13 14.74
N ALA A 10 15.74 4.38 14.94
CA ALA A 10 14.35 4.77 14.80
C ALA A 10 13.83 4.56 13.37
N ILE A 11 14.58 5.03 12.37
CA ILE A 11 14.22 4.87 10.95
C ILE A 11 14.20 3.39 10.56
N ASN A 12 15.18 2.62 10.99
CA ASN A 12 15.22 1.19 10.70
C ASN A 12 14.03 0.45 11.33
N LYS A 13 13.62 0.81 12.54
CA LYS A 13 12.42 0.26 13.18
C LYS A 13 11.15 0.59 12.39
N PHE A 14 11.00 1.81 11.89
CA PHE A 14 9.87 2.16 11.01
C PHE A 14 9.88 1.29 9.75
N ARG A 15 11.02 1.21 9.04
CA ARG A 15 11.14 0.43 7.81
C ARG A 15 10.89 -1.06 8.02
N MET A 16 11.39 -1.63 9.13
CA MET A 16 11.09 -3.02 9.50
C MET A 16 9.59 -3.26 9.71
N ASN A 17 8.89 -2.33 10.36
CA ASN A 17 7.45 -2.42 10.54
C ASN A 17 6.71 -2.23 9.20
N PHE A 18 7.10 -1.26 8.37
CA PHE A 18 6.52 -1.06 7.04
C PHE A 18 6.72 -2.27 6.12
N ALA A 19 7.88 -2.92 6.19
CA ALA A 19 8.18 -4.13 5.43
C ALA A 19 7.25 -5.30 5.76
N GLN A 20 6.74 -5.41 6.98
CA GLN A 20 5.75 -6.44 7.33
C GLN A 20 4.45 -6.29 6.51
N PHE A 21 4.13 -5.09 6.06
CA PHE A 21 3.00 -4.79 5.19
C PHE A 21 3.35 -4.82 3.68
N GLY A 22 4.62 -5.08 3.34
CA GLY A 22 5.09 -5.11 1.94
C GLY A 22 5.68 -3.80 1.43
N LEU A 23 5.78 -2.75 2.28
CA LEU A 23 6.33 -1.46 1.89
C LEU A 23 7.87 -1.48 1.88
N GLY A 24 8.50 -0.99 0.82
CA GLY A 24 9.95 -0.91 0.67
C GLY A 24 10.66 -2.24 0.37
N ILE A 25 9.91 -3.32 0.18
CA ILE A 25 10.41 -4.65 -0.19
C ILE A 25 9.63 -5.19 -1.39
N LYS A 26 10.12 -6.26 -2.01
CA LYS A 26 9.37 -6.93 -3.09
C LYS A 26 8.06 -7.51 -2.55
N THR A 27 6.99 -7.32 -3.31
CA THR A 27 5.67 -7.92 -3.00
C THR A 27 5.65 -9.40 -3.30
N GLY A 28 6.54 -9.85 -4.19
CA GLY A 28 6.65 -11.22 -4.64
C GLY A 28 5.69 -11.57 -5.79
N ILE A 29 5.20 -10.56 -6.53
CA ILE A 29 4.37 -10.79 -7.72
C ILE A 29 5.09 -11.68 -8.73
N ASP A 30 4.35 -12.49 -9.45
CA ASP A 30 4.82 -13.41 -10.49
C ASP A 30 5.20 -12.73 -11.81
N LEU A 31 5.67 -11.48 -11.74
CA LEU A 31 6.15 -10.70 -12.87
C LEU A 31 7.64 -10.34 -12.73
N PRO A 32 8.41 -10.31 -13.82
CA PRO A 32 9.80 -9.86 -13.79
C PRO A 32 9.90 -8.35 -13.60
N GLY A 33 11.07 -7.90 -13.09
CA GLY A 33 11.39 -6.47 -13.03
C GLY A 33 10.72 -5.69 -11.90
N GLU A 34 10.16 -6.36 -10.89
CA GLU A 34 9.51 -5.70 -9.75
C GLU A 34 10.45 -4.69 -9.06
N GLN A 35 9.96 -3.46 -8.87
CA GLN A 35 10.67 -2.39 -8.18
C GLN A 35 10.14 -2.24 -6.73
N THR A 36 11.02 -1.75 -5.84
CA THR A 36 10.69 -1.61 -4.40
C THR A 36 10.46 -0.16 -3.96
N GLY A 37 10.32 0.76 -4.91
CA GLY A 37 10.24 2.20 -4.62
C GLY A 37 11.64 2.81 -4.41
N TYR A 38 11.67 4.05 -3.95
CA TYR A 38 12.89 4.82 -3.74
C TYR A 38 12.99 5.27 -2.28
N GLY A 39 14.21 5.39 -1.77
CA GLY A 39 14.49 5.88 -0.40
C GLY A 39 14.94 4.79 0.57
N ALA A 40 14.71 3.51 0.27
CA ALA A 40 15.24 2.42 1.08
C ALA A 40 16.79 2.49 1.17
N GLY A 41 17.29 2.69 2.39
CA GLY A 41 18.72 2.88 2.64
C GLY A 41 19.18 4.33 2.81
N GLN A 42 18.44 5.32 2.35
CA GLN A 42 18.73 6.72 2.62
C GLN A 42 18.24 7.14 4.01
N ILE A 43 19.03 7.90 4.72
CA ILE A 43 18.70 8.44 6.04
C ILE A 43 18.53 9.95 5.89
N PRO A 44 17.37 10.51 6.26
CA PRO A 44 17.17 11.96 6.23
C PRO A 44 18.26 12.68 7.05
N PRO A 45 18.83 13.78 6.55
CA PRO A 45 19.98 14.43 7.19
C PRO A 45 19.66 15.04 8.56
N GLU A 46 18.40 15.39 8.81
CA GLU A 46 17.97 16.07 10.03
C GLU A 46 17.22 15.14 10.98
N SER A 47 17.56 15.19 12.28
CA SER A 47 16.94 14.32 13.29
C SER A 47 15.44 14.58 13.52
N GLY A 48 14.96 15.81 13.30
CA GLY A 48 13.53 16.16 13.41
C GLY A 48 12.65 15.42 12.39
N LYS A 49 13.22 15.04 11.27
CA LYS A 49 12.50 14.34 10.18
C LYS A 49 12.14 12.88 10.50
N VAL A 50 12.63 12.31 11.60
CA VAL A 50 12.21 10.98 12.06
C VAL A 50 10.71 10.94 12.37
N LEU A 51 10.13 12.04 12.87
CA LEU A 51 8.69 12.12 13.13
C LEU A 51 7.87 12.14 11.84
N ASP A 52 8.42 12.70 10.77
CA ASP A 52 7.75 12.73 9.47
C ASP A 52 7.65 11.34 8.86
N PHE A 53 8.57 10.43 9.22
CA PHE A 53 8.48 9.02 8.84
C PHE A 53 7.20 8.35 9.35
N ALA A 54 6.69 8.77 10.51
CA ALA A 54 5.46 8.21 11.08
C ALA A 54 4.22 8.47 10.21
N ILE A 55 4.27 9.49 9.36
CA ILE A 55 3.22 9.82 8.39
C ILE A 55 3.58 9.42 6.95
N GLY A 56 4.68 8.68 6.76
CA GLY A 56 5.08 8.13 5.47
C GLY A 56 5.89 9.06 4.56
N GLN A 57 6.51 10.11 5.10
CA GLN A 57 7.41 10.97 4.32
C GLN A 57 8.76 10.27 4.04
N TYR A 58 9.47 10.71 2.99
CA TYR A 58 10.82 10.33 2.53
C TYR A 58 10.95 9.03 1.75
N ASP A 59 10.32 7.95 2.14
CA ASP A 59 10.33 6.72 1.32
C ASP A 59 9.17 6.78 0.32
N THR A 60 9.42 6.33 -0.91
CA THR A 60 8.39 6.19 -1.94
C THR A 60 8.10 4.72 -2.18
N TYR A 61 6.87 4.41 -2.48
CA TYR A 61 6.39 3.05 -2.67
C TYR A 61 5.68 2.91 -4.01
N THR A 62 5.74 1.73 -4.60
CA THR A 62 5.01 1.46 -5.83
C THR A 62 3.51 1.29 -5.57
N PRO A 63 2.63 1.57 -6.54
CA PRO A 63 1.19 1.28 -6.40
C PRO A 63 0.90 -0.16 -6.02
N LEU A 64 1.72 -1.12 -6.48
CA LEU A 64 1.59 -2.53 -6.13
C LEU A 64 1.88 -2.78 -4.64
N GLN A 65 2.90 -2.13 -4.09
CA GLN A 65 3.17 -2.20 -2.65
C GLN A 65 2.04 -1.57 -1.84
N LEU A 66 1.49 -0.44 -2.30
CA LEU A 66 0.38 0.22 -1.63
C LEU A 66 -0.89 -0.63 -1.61
N VAL A 67 -1.21 -1.34 -2.70
CA VAL A 67 -2.36 -2.25 -2.70
C VAL A 67 -2.11 -3.49 -1.85
N GLN A 68 -0.90 -4.03 -1.80
CA GLN A 68 -0.55 -5.12 -0.89
C GLN A 68 -0.67 -4.68 0.58
N TYR A 69 -0.18 -3.48 0.91
CA TYR A 69 -0.30 -2.87 2.24
C TYR A 69 -1.77 -2.76 2.69
N VAL A 70 -2.63 -2.16 1.87
CA VAL A 70 -4.04 -1.98 2.23
C VAL A 70 -4.80 -3.32 2.28
N SER A 71 -4.47 -4.28 1.42
CA SER A 71 -4.99 -5.65 1.48
C SER A 71 -4.61 -6.35 2.79
N THR A 72 -3.36 -6.16 3.25
CA THR A 72 -2.88 -6.72 4.52
C THR A 72 -3.68 -6.18 5.70
N ILE A 73 -4.01 -4.88 5.70
CA ILE A 73 -4.89 -4.28 6.72
C ILE A 73 -6.29 -4.86 6.61
N ALA A 74 -6.86 -4.90 5.40
CA ALA A 74 -8.23 -5.34 5.15
C ALA A 74 -8.50 -6.76 5.63
N ASN A 75 -7.53 -7.68 5.46
CA ASN A 75 -7.68 -9.10 5.82
C ASN A 75 -7.14 -9.46 7.22
N GLY A 76 -7.01 -8.50 8.12
CA GLY A 76 -6.63 -8.77 9.51
C GLY A 76 -5.13 -9.01 9.73
N GLY A 77 -4.28 -8.47 8.86
CA GLY A 77 -2.83 -8.48 9.02
C GLY A 77 -2.08 -9.61 8.31
N TYR A 78 -2.74 -10.39 7.46
CA TYR A 78 -2.07 -11.40 6.63
C TYR A 78 -1.59 -10.79 5.32
N ARG A 79 -0.28 -10.80 5.07
CA ARG A 79 0.30 -10.35 3.81
C ARG A 79 0.32 -11.49 2.81
N ILE A 80 -0.46 -11.33 1.74
CA ILE A 80 -0.61 -12.32 0.68
C ILE A 80 0.31 -11.97 -0.49
N GLN A 81 0.91 -12.99 -1.10
CA GLN A 81 1.68 -12.83 -2.33
C GLN A 81 0.73 -12.50 -3.48
N PRO A 82 0.88 -11.34 -4.15
CA PRO A 82 0.10 -11.06 -5.34
C PRO A 82 0.54 -11.96 -6.49
N HIS A 83 -0.39 -12.34 -7.35
CA HIS A 83 -0.11 -13.09 -8.57
C HIS A 83 -1.13 -12.72 -9.65
N ILE A 84 -0.70 -12.77 -10.91
CA ILE A 84 -1.54 -12.58 -12.11
C ILE A 84 -1.96 -13.92 -12.66
N GLY A 85 -1.07 -14.91 -12.61
CA GLY A 85 -1.38 -16.27 -13.01
C GLY A 85 -2.46 -16.86 -12.10
N LYS A 86 -3.55 -17.33 -12.69
CA LYS A 86 -4.63 -18.02 -11.98
C LYS A 86 -4.48 -19.54 -12.05
N GLU A 87 -4.19 -20.02 -13.25
CA GLU A 87 -4.12 -21.43 -13.54
C GLU A 87 -3.25 -21.71 -14.76
N VAL A 88 -2.68 -22.88 -14.84
CA VAL A 88 -1.99 -23.43 -16.03
C VAL A 88 -2.90 -24.48 -16.65
N ARG A 89 -3.06 -24.41 -17.96
CA ARG A 89 -3.91 -25.33 -18.73
C ARG A 89 -3.11 -26.08 -19.79
N GLU A 90 -3.57 -27.24 -20.19
CA GLU A 90 -3.06 -27.91 -21.38
C GLU A 90 -3.36 -27.09 -22.64
N PRO A 91 -2.48 -27.13 -23.66
CA PRO A 91 -2.79 -26.53 -24.94
C PRO A 91 -4.03 -27.20 -25.57
N ASN A 92 -4.85 -26.39 -26.27
CA ASN A 92 -5.99 -26.87 -27.04
C ASN A 92 -5.77 -26.50 -28.50
N GLU A 93 -6.12 -27.42 -29.43
CA GLU A 93 -6.04 -27.18 -30.87
C GLU A 93 -7.07 -26.15 -31.35
N LYS A 94 -8.16 -25.98 -30.62
CA LYS A 94 -9.20 -25.01 -30.94
C LYS A 94 -8.92 -23.68 -30.24
N ILE A 95 -8.87 -22.60 -31.02
CA ILE A 95 -8.50 -21.25 -30.54
C ILE A 95 -9.48 -20.70 -29.46
N ASP A 96 -10.76 -21.04 -29.56
CA ASP A 96 -11.81 -20.52 -28.69
C ASP A 96 -12.12 -21.41 -27.47
N GLU A 97 -11.43 -22.52 -27.30
CA GLU A 97 -11.64 -23.45 -26.20
C GLU A 97 -10.36 -23.54 -25.32
N MET A 98 -10.55 -23.42 -24.02
CA MET A 98 -9.45 -23.62 -23.06
C MET A 98 -9.29 -25.12 -22.78
N GLY A 99 -8.05 -25.59 -22.76
CA GLY A 99 -7.73 -26.97 -22.35
C GLY A 99 -8.00 -27.21 -20.87
N PRO A 100 -7.94 -28.49 -20.42
CA PRO A 100 -8.11 -28.84 -19.01
C PRO A 100 -7.07 -28.16 -18.11
N VAL A 101 -7.47 -27.87 -16.88
CA VAL A 101 -6.58 -27.25 -15.87
C VAL A 101 -5.56 -28.30 -15.41
N ILE A 102 -4.27 -27.98 -15.56
CA ILE A 102 -3.14 -28.80 -15.06
C ILE A 102 -2.82 -28.40 -13.61
N GLN A 103 -2.83 -27.08 -13.32
CA GLN A 103 -2.46 -26.53 -12.02
C GLN A 103 -3.24 -25.26 -11.74
N GLU A 104 -3.79 -25.15 -10.54
CA GLU A 104 -4.30 -23.89 -9.99
C GLU A 104 -3.24 -23.24 -9.10
N ILE A 105 -3.09 -21.92 -9.21
CA ILE A 105 -2.20 -21.13 -8.36
C ILE A 105 -2.99 -20.74 -7.12
N GLN A 106 -2.59 -21.30 -5.97
CA GLN A 106 -3.25 -21.05 -4.70
C GLN A 106 -2.71 -19.80 -4.01
N PRO A 107 -3.55 -19.04 -3.25
CA PRO A 107 -3.10 -17.91 -2.45
C PRO A 107 -2.00 -18.32 -1.47
N LYS A 108 -0.92 -17.53 -1.40
CA LYS A 108 0.21 -17.77 -0.50
C LYS A 108 0.36 -16.66 0.51
N VAL A 109 0.26 -17.01 1.79
CA VAL A 109 0.57 -16.09 2.89
C VAL A 109 2.08 -15.94 3.00
N LEU A 110 2.59 -14.72 2.93
CA LEU A 110 4.01 -14.40 3.09
C LEU A 110 4.38 -14.23 4.56
N ASN A 111 3.55 -13.48 5.29
CA ASN A 111 3.66 -13.33 6.74
C ASN A 111 2.33 -12.83 7.35
N LYS A 112 2.23 -12.95 8.65
CA LYS A 112 1.28 -12.19 9.46
C LYS A 112 2.04 -11.06 10.15
N VAL A 113 1.48 -9.84 10.16
CA VAL A 113 2.10 -8.70 10.83
C VAL A 113 2.17 -8.95 12.34
N ASP A 114 3.30 -8.58 12.96
CA ASP A 114 3.50 -8.71 14.41
C ASP A 114 2.83 -7.53 15.13
N MET A 115 1.50 -7.59 15.14
CA MET A 115 0.64 -6.60 15.80
C MET A 115 -0.53 -7.29 16.47
N LYS A 116 -1.01 -6.70 17.55
CA LYS A 116 -2.25 -7.16 18.20
C LYS A 116 -3.44 -6.93 17.26
N THR A 117 -4.37 -7.85 17.26
CA THR A 117 -5.60 -7.79 16.43
C THR A 117 -6.36 -6.49 16.67
N GLU A 118 -6.49 -6.06 17.91
CA GLU A 118 -7.16 -4.82 18.29
C GLU A 118 -6.54 -3.55 17.66
N TRP A 119 -5.24 -3.57 17.35
CA TRP A 119 -4.59 -2.46 16.66
C TRP A 119 -4.93 -2.43 15.17
N ILE A 120 -4.99 -3.60 14.53
CA ILE A 120 -5.43 -3.70 13.14
C ILE A 120 -6.88 -3.26 13.00
N GLU A 121 -7.77 -3.74 13.88
CA GLU A 121 -9.18 -3.34 13.92
C GLU A 121 -9.33 -1.82 14.09
N ARG A 122 -8.54 -1.21 14.99
CA ARG A 122 -8.55 0.25 15.17
C ARG A 122 -8.10 1.01 13.92
N VAL A 123 -7.13 0.47 13.17
CA VAL A 123 -6.71 1.05 11.87
C VAL A 123 -7.83 0.90 10.84
N GLN A 124 -8.49 -0.25 10.78
CA GLN A 124 -9.65 -0.49 9.90
C GLN A 124 -10.81 0.48 10.21
N ASP A 125 -11.11 0.72 11.49
CA ASP A 125 -12.08 1.73 11.90
C ASP A 125 -11.67 3.13 11.45
N GLY A 126 -10.40 3.50 11.58
CA GLY A 126 -9.87 4.75 11.06
C GLY A 126 -10.07 4.89 9.55
N PHE A 127 -9.80 3.85 8.78
CA PHE A 127 -10.02 3.81 7.32
C PHE A 127 -11.49 3.96 6.95
N LYS A 128 -12.38 3.36 7.72
CA LYS A 128 -13.82 3.51 7.57
C LYS A 128 -14.26 4.95 7.85
N LEU A 129 -13.75 5.58 8.92
CA LEU A 129 -14.07 6.96 9.27
C LEU A 129 -13.60 7.96 8.20
N VAL A 130 -12.42 7.78 7.62
CA VAL A 130 -11.90 8.66 6.54
C VAL A 130 -12.90 8.82 5.40
N VAL A 131 -13.63 7.76 5.04
CA VAL A 131 -14.56 7.78 3.90
C VAL A 131 -16.01 8.03 4.33
N ASN A 132 -16.41 7.61 5.54
CA ASN A 132 -17.85 7.59 5.89
C ASN A 132 -18.25 8.61 6.96
N ASP A 133 -17.30 9.17 7.73
CA ASP A 133 -17.58 10.26 8.68
C ASP A 133 -17.63 11.61 7.95
N PRO A 134 -18.57 12.50 8.26
CA PRO A 134 -18.67 13.84 7.63
C PRO A 134 -17.37 14.68 7.74
N ASN A 135 -16.55 14.45 8.75
CA ASN A 135 -15.26 15.11 8.93
C ASN A 135 -14.10 14.34 8.27
N GLY A 136 -14.37 13.19 7.67
CA GLY A 136 -13.35 12.38 6.98
C GLY A 136 -12.87 13.02 5.69
N THR A 137 -11.57 12.96 5.42
CA THR A 137 -10.94 13.58 4.25
C THR A 137 -11.42 13.02 2.90
N GLY A 138 -11.98 11.81 2.88
CA GLY A 138 -12.56 11.16 1.70
C GLY A 138 -14.08 11.25 1.61
N TYR A 139 -14.75 11.82 2.62
CA TYR A 139 -16.20 11.79 2.71
C TYR A 139 -16.90 12.45 1.51
N ALA A 140 -16.46 13.64 1.13
CA ALA A 140 -17.12 14.42 0.08
C ALA A 140 -16.96 13.81 -1.32
N THR A 141 -15.87 13.07 -1.56
CA THR A 141 -15.45 12.64 -2.91
C THR A 141 -15.54 11.14 -3.13
N ILE A 142 -15.35 10.33 -2.07
CA ILE A 142 -15.17 8.87 -2.20
C ILE A 142 -16.37 8.12 -1.62
N LYS A 143 -17.11 8.70 -0.66
CA LYS A 143 -18.24 8.06 -0.02
C LYS A 143 -19.23 7.49 -1.05
N ASN A 144 -19.52 6.22 -0.90
CA ASN A 144 -20.54 5.55 -1.71
C ASN A 144 -21.36 4.58 -0.83
N LYS A 145 -22.65 4.79 -0.77
CA LYS A 145 -23.55 3.96 0.05
C LYS A 145 -23.64 2.50 -0.43
N LYS A 146 -23.44 2.28 -1.74
CA LYS A 146 -23.55 0.95 -2.35
C LYS A 146 -22.35 0.06 -2.03
N TYR A 147 -21.14 0.62 -2.02
CA TYR A 147 -19.91 -0.17 -1.99
C TYR A 147 -19.25 -0.27 -0.63
N LYS A 148 -19.73 0.46 0.40
CA LYS A 148 -19.17 0.41 1.77
C LYS A 148 -17.64 0.51 1.80
N ILE A 149 -17.09 1.58 1.22
CA ILE A 149 -15.66 1.76 1.05
C ILE A 149 -15.01 2.20 2.36
N ALA A 150 -13.84 1.63 2.67
CA ALA A 150 -12.88 2.13 3.65
C ALA A 150 -11.57 2.46 2.95
N GLY A 151 -10.84 3.50 3.40
CA GLY A 151 -9.58 3.86 2.76
C GLY A 151 -8.89 5.04 3.41
N LYS A 152 -7.77 5.47 2.81
CA LYS A 152 -6.96 6.59 3.27
C LYS A 152 -6.52 7.43 2.09
N THR A 153 -6.74 8.73 2.18
CA THR A 153 -6.20 9.73 1.25
C THR A 153 -4.76 10.09 1.61
N GLY A 154 -3.94 10.38 0.64
CA GLY A 154 -2.60 10.89 0.81
C GLY A 154 -2.35 12.09 -0.09
N THR A 155 -1.60 13.08 0.43
CA THR A 155 -1.13 14.24 -0.32
C THR A 155 0.33 14.45 0.06
N ALA A 156 1.23 14.10 -0.84
CA ALA A 156 2.67 14.21 -0.61
C ALA A 156 3.28 15.27 -1.54
N GLN A 157 4.11 16.16 -1.01
CA GLN A 157 4.86 17.09 -1.83
C GLN A 157 5.84 16.34 -2.75
N ALA A 158 5.87 16.73 -4.01
CA ALA A 158 6.77 16.17 -5.01
C ALA A 158 7.39 17.28 -5.86
N LEU A 159 8.70 17.19 -6.06
CA LEU A 159 9.35 18.05 -7.02
C LEU A 159 9.00 17.54 -8.43
N TYR A 160 8.53 18.44 -9.29
CA TYR A 160 8.33 18.12 -10.68
C TYR A 160 9.66 18.13 -11.42
N ASP A 161 10.04 17.02 -12.01
CA ASP A 161 11.29 16.82 -12.77
C ASP A 161 11.00 16.59 -14.28
N GLY A 162 9.99 17.28 -14.81
CA GLY A 162 9.60 17.21 -16.22
C GLY A 162 10.20 18.35 -17.06
N PRO A 163 9.80 18.47 -18.33
CA PRO A 163 10.40 19.38 -19.32
C PRO A 163 10.01 20.86 -19.15
N LEU A 164 9.41 21.25 -18.04
CA LEU A 164 9.10 22.66 -17.77
C LEU A 164 10.37 23.43 -17.39
N PRO A 165 10.47 24.72 -17.78
CA PRO A 165 11.63 25.57 -17.46
C PRO A 165 11.73 25.92 -15.96
N VAL A 166 10.69 25.68 -15.19
CA VAL A 166 10.62 25.84 -13.74
C VAL A 166 10.15 24.53 -13.14
N HIS A 167 10.81 24.06 -12.09
CA HIS A 167 10.43 22.84 -11.35
C HIS A 167 9.55 23.20 -10.14
N PRO A 168 8.23 23.37 -10.32
CA PRO A 168 7.34 23.74 -9.23
C PRO A 168 7.22 22.58 -8.23
N MET A 169 6.98 22.93 -6.96
CA MET A 169 6.54 21.97 -5.97
C MET A 169 5.08 21.61 -6.27
N LEU A 170 4.86 20.37 -6.67
CA LEU A 170 3.53 19.82 -6.93
C LEU A 170 3.20 18.76 -5.87
N TYR A 171 2.07 18.09 -6.01
CA TYR A 171 1.64 17.06 -5.09
C TYR A 171 1.43 15.72 -5.80
N ASN A 172 1.79 14.65 -5.15
CA ASN A 172 1.31 13.31 -5.49
C ASN A 172 0.05 13.05 -4.67
N LEU A 173 -1.09 12.93 -5.34
CA LEU A 173 -2.34 12.57 -4.68
C LEU A 173 -2.48 11.05 -4.72
N THR A 174 -2.78 10.47 -3.58
CA THR A 174 -2.94 9.02 -3.45
C THR A 174 -4.22 8.67 -2.73
N PHE A 175 -4.78 7.53 -3.10
CA PHE A 175 -5.82 6.87 -2.34
C PHE A 175 -5.54 5.37 -2.29
N VAL A 176 -5.64 4.80 -1.12
CA VAL A 176 -5.67 3.34 -0.92
C VAL A 176 -6.97 2.98 -0.21
N GLY A 177 -7.58 1.88 -0.60
CA GLY A 177 -8.84 1.49 0.00
C GLY A 177 -9.25 0.06 -0.31
N TYR A 178 -10.31 -0.38 0.35
CA TYR A 178 -10.91 -1.68 0.15
C TYR A 178 -12.44 -1.60 0.32
N ALA A 179 -13.11 -2.58 -0.22
CA ALA A 179 -14.56 -2.70 -0.14
C ALA A 179 -15.01 -4.17 -0.27
N PRO A 180 -16.16 -4.54 0.34
CA PRO A 180 -16.86 -3.83 1.42
C PRO A 180 -16.00 -3.78 2.70
N TYR A 181 -16.16 -2.77 3.55
CA TYR A 181 -15.32 -2.67 4.77
C TYR A 181 -15.66 -3.71 5.84
N ASP A 182 -16.86 -4.30 5.81
CA ASP A 182 -17.34 -5.34 6.72
C ASP A 182 -17.00 -6.76 6.25
N ASN A 183 -16.73 -6.97 4.97
CA ASN A 183 -16.24 -8.23 4.38
C ASN A 183 -15.39 -7.91 3.15
N PRO A 184 -14.13 -7.54 3.28
CA PRO A 184 -13.28 -7.07 2.19
C PRO A 184 -13.11 -8.11 1.07
N GLU A 185 -13.45 -7.73 -0.16
CA GLU A 185 -13.31 -8.54 -1.36
C GLU A 185 -12.37 -7.92 -2.39
N ILE A 186 -12.28 -6.58 -2.40
CA ILE A 186 -11.48 -5.82 -3.35
C ILE A 186 -10.63 -4.82 -2.59
N ALA A 187 -9.36 -4.71 -2.97
CA ALA A 187 -8.47 -3.63 -2.56
C ALA A 187 -7.95 -2.88 -3.78
N LEU A 188 -7.70 -1.58 -3.62
CA LEU A 188 -7.18 -0.74 -4.69
C LEU A 188 -6.18 0.29 -4.18
N SER A 189 -5.32 0.73 -5.08
CA SER A 189 -4.41 1.86 -4.91
C SER A 189 -4.49 2.74 -6.16
N VAL A 190 -4.62 4.03 -5.96
CA VAL A 190 -4.62 5.05 -7.02
C VAL A 190 -3.56 6.09 -6.68
N VAL A 191 -2.73 6.42 -7.66
CA VAL A 191 -1.71 7.47 -7.54
C VAL A 191 -1.86 8.42 -8.72
N LEU A 192 -2.00 9.70 -8.42
CA LEU A 192 -1.99 10.79 -9.39
C LEU A 192 -0.73 11.62 -9.11
N PRO A 193 0.33 11.42 -9.91
CA PRO A 193 1.56 12.18 -9.74
C PRO A 193 1.39 13.59 -10.26
N TRP A 194 2.09 14.54 -9.64
CA TRP A 194 2.22 15.93 -10.09
C TRP A 194 0.88 16.65 -10.33
N SER A 195 -0.03 16.52 -9.38
CA SER A 195 -1.34 17.20 -9.39
C SER A 195 -1.30 18.55 -8.69
#